data_b2ad36b7ee6b7e4d10c13295de2931d0
#
_entry.id   b2ad36b7ee6b7e4d10c13295de2931d0
#
_cell.length_a   1.000
_cell.length_b   1.000
_cell.length_c   1.000
_cell.angle_alpha   90.00
_cell.angle_beta   90.00
_cell.angle_gamma   90.00
#
_symmetry.space_group_name_H-M   'P 1'
#
loop_
_entity.id
_entity.type
_entity.pdbx_description
1 polymer ?
#
loop_
_entity_poly.entity_id
_entity_poly.type
_entity_poly.pdbx_seq_one_letter_code
_entity_poly.pdbx_strand_id
1 'polypeptide(L)'
;MRMDLVRRFDKLYHTGAVIAGYTSGLCGEWVEERFEALAAQIHTECSRMIMANQHHTDKVSVMRTEDAGYGIIRPHDDYYFDAMITAQPGLMLCVHTADCVPVVLLDPVKRVVGIVHSGWVGSSKRIAGKTVKKMVDEYKSRPEDIICAMGPYNHSCCYEVGEDVLERFRESFSDIECGTLFKKKSDSEKYMLDLGSAVSLSLQQEGVNPRNIYDEGCCTYHTSTFSSWRRTGDKKKQILTYIMLQ
;
A
#
# COMPACT_ATOMS: atom_id res chain seq x y z
N MET A 1 22.00 10.27 12.05
CA MET A 1 21.86 9.40 10.87
C MET A 1 21.02 10.17 9.85
N ARG A 2 21.59 10.54 8.69
CA ARG A 2 20.83 11.31 7.68
C ARG A 2 19.69 10.44 7.16
N MET A 3 18.45 10.85 7.41
CA MET A 3 17.27 10.28 6.76
C MET A 3 17.01 11.00 5.42
N ASP A 4 17.97 10.99 4.50
CA ASP A 4 17.80 11.49 3.13
C ASP A 4 16.96 10.54 2.26
N LEU A 5 15.96 9.85 2.86
CA LEU A 5 15.40 8.65 2.26
C LEU A 5 13.86 8.66 2.21
N VAL A 6 13.24 9.81 2.47
CA VAL A 6 11.80 9.99 2.25
C VAL A 6 11.59 10.45 0.81
N ARG A 7 10.79 9.71 0.06
CA ARG A 7 10.30 10.08 -1.26
C ARG A 7 8.83 10.43 -1.17
N ARG A 8 8.39 11.37 -1.99
CA ARG A 8 6.99 11.81 -2.06
C ARG A 8 6.31 11.16 -3.26
N PHE A 9 5.00 11.00 -3.14
CA PHE A 9 4.16 10.73 -4.31
C PHE A 9 3.85 12.06 -4.99
N ASP A 10 4.60 12.41 -6.03
CA ASP A 10 4.54 13.74 -6.66
C ASP A 10 3.13 14.11 -7.14
N LYS A 11 2.39 13.15 -7.70
CA LYS A 11 1.03 13.37 -8.19
C LYS A 11 0.04 13.75 -7.08
N LEU A 12 0.20 13.16 -5.89
CA LEU A 12 -0.62 13.51 -4.74
C LEU A 12 -0.15 14.80 -4.08
N TYR A 13 1.17 15.01 -4.02
CA TYR A 13 1.76 16.23 -3.45
C TYR A 13 1.28 17.50 -4.15
N HIS A 14 1.18 17.48 -5.48
CA HIS A 14 0.72 18.63 -6.26
C HIS A 14 -0.75 19.00 -6.04
N THR A 15 -1.54 18.14 -5.38
CA THR A 15 -2.90 18.51 -4.99
C THR A 15 -2.96 19.52 -3.84
N GLY A 16 -1.88 19.63 -3.06
CA GLY A 16 -1.85 20.44 -1.84
C GLY A 16 -2.73 19.91 -0.70
N ALA A 17 -3.40 18.76 -0.89
CA ALA A 17 -4.38 18.24 0.06
C ALA A 17 -3.78 17.26 1.07
N VAL A 18 -2.61 16.67 0.77
CA VAL A 18 -2.03 15.58 1.57
C VAL A 18 -0.51 15.70 1.71
N ILE A 19 -0.01 15.10 2.79
CA ILE A 19 1.37 14.66 2.93
C ILE A 19 1.36 13.16 2.68
N ALA A 20 2.03 12.69 1.61
CA ALA A 20 2.10 11.28 1.24
C ALA A 20 3.48 10.92 0.70
N GLY A 21 4.00 9.78 1.12
CA GLY A 21 5.32 9.34 0.71
C GLY A 21 5.67 7.95 1.21
N TYR A 22 6.91 7.57 0.93
CA TYR A 22 7.49 6.30 1.38
C TYR A 22 8.98 6.46 1.70
N THR A 23 9.48 5.59 2.59
CA THR A 23 10.90 5.60 2.97
C THR A 23 11.70 4.67 2.07
N SER A 24 13.01 4.81 2.07
CA SER A 24 13.86 3.74 1.56
C SER A 24 13.92 2.58 2.58
N GLY A 25 14.26 1.39 2.09
CA GLY A 25 14.46 0.21 2.92
C GLY A 25 15.77 0.21 3.73
N LEU A 26 16.60 1.24 3.60
CA LEU A 26 17.85 1.37 4.33
C LEU A 26 17.65 1.84 5.78
N CYS A 27 16.43 2.18 6.16
CA CYS A 27 16.09 2.60 7.52
C CYS A 27 16.30 1.50 8.58
N GLY A 28 16.38 0.21 8.19
CA GLY A 28 16.48 -0.92 9.10
C GLY A 28 15.16 -1.25 9.80
N GLU A 29 15.22 -1.81 11.02
CA GLU A 29 14.03 -2.14 11.81
C GLU A 29 13.32 -0.87 12.28
N TRP A 30 11.99 -0.85 12.21
CA TRP A 30 11.18 0.27 12.68
C TRP A 30 11.03 0.19 14.20
N VAL A 31 11.72 1.10 14.88
CA VAL A 31 11.70 1.31 16.33
C VAL A 31 11.23 2.74 16.62
N GLU A 32 10.91 3.03 17.87
CA GLU A 32 10.31 4.30 18.30
C GLU A 32 11.09 5.52 17.79
N GLU A 33 12.41 5.53 17.97
CA GLU A 33 13.26 6.66 17.57
C GLU A 33 13.21 6.93 16.05
N ARG A 34 12.87 5.94 15.24
CA ARG A 34 12.72 6.11 13.78
C ARG A 34 11.37 6.68 13.41
N PHE A 35 10.32 6.29 14.11
CA PHE A 35 9.03 6.93 13.95
C PHE A 35 9.09 8.40 14.38
N GLU A 36 9.76 8.72 15.49
CA GLU A 36 9.99 10.09 15.94
C GLU A 36 10.77 10.91 14.91
N ALA A 37 11.86 10.35 14.37
CA ALA A 37 12.67 11.03 13.38
C ALA A 37 11.90 11.26 12.06
N LEU A 38 11.07 10.31 11.63
CA LEU A 38 10.17 10.49 10.48
C LEU A 38 9.11 11.55 10.77
N ALA A 39 8.46 11.47 11.91
CA ALA A 39 7.42 12.41 12.32
C ALA A 39 7.95 13.86 12.33
N ALA A 40 9.13 14.07 12.88
CA ALA A 40 9.81 15.38 12.86
C ALA A 40 10.10 15.87 11.42
N GLN A 41 10.54 14.98 10.53
CA GLN A 41 10.88 15.33 9.14
C GLN A 41 9.65 15.74 8.31
N ILE A 42 8.49 15.16 8.59
CA ILE A 42 7.23 15.41 7.87
C ILE A 42 6.27 16.31 8.65
N HIS A 43 6.76 16.93 9.73
CA HIS A 43 6.03 17.88 10.56
C HIS A 43 4.74 17.31 11.17
N THR A 44 4.84 16.12 11.76
CA THR A 44 3.77 15.47 12.54
C THR A 44 4.34 14.91 13.86
N GLU A 45 3.52 14.17 14.61
CA GLU A 45 3.89 13.51 15.86
C GLU A 45 3.54 12.03 15.80
N CYS A 46 4.31 11.16 16.47
CA CYS A 46 4.02 9.73 16.57
C CYS A 46 2.63 9.43 17.15
N SER A 47 2.15 10.31 18.05
CA SER A 47 0.80 10.26 18.61
C SER A 47 -0.32 10.40 17.58
N ARG A 48 -0.03 10.92 16.40
CA ARG A 48 -0.97 11.07 15.28
C ARG A 48 -0.82 10.04 14.19
N MET A 49 0.11 9.12 14.33
CA MET A 49 0.37 8.05 13.36
C MET A 49 -0.40 6.79 13.74
N ILE A 50 -0.86 6.06 12.73
CA ILE A 50 -1.53 4.75 12.88
C ILE A 50 -0.83 3.76 11.97
N MET A 51 -0.43 2.62 12.52
CA MET A 51 0.13 1.50 11.77
C MET A 51 -0.92 0.41 11.59
N ALA A 52 -1.12 -0.06 10.36
CA ALA A 52 -1.97 -1.21 10.10
C ALA A 52 -1.42 -2.47 10.79
N ASN A 53 -2.32 -3.25 11.41
CA ASN A 53 -2.00 -4.56 11.95
C ASN A 53 -2.08 -5.62 10.83
N GLN A 54 -1.02 -5.67 10.01
CA GLN A 54 -0.97 -6.37 8.73
C GLN A 54 -0.77 -7.87 8.87
N HIS A 55 -1.72 -8.65 8.38
CA HIS A 55 -1.68 -10.12 8.34
C HIS A 55 -2.08 -10.70 6.98
N HIS A 56 -1.88 -9.93 5.90
CA HIS A 56 -2.27 -10.30 4.53
C HIS A 56 -3.76 -10.62 4.41
N THR A 57 -4.60 -9.85 5.10
CA THR A 57 -6.06 -9.94 5.04
C THR A 57 -6.61 -9.13 3.86
N ASP A 58 -7.93 -9.09 3.72
CA ASP A 58 -8.64 -8.21 2.82
C ASP A 58 -9.56 -7.23 3.59
N LYS A 59 -9.26 -7.03 4.87
CA LYS A 59 -10.03 -6.16 5.76
C LYS A 59 -9.59 -4.71 5.62
N VAL A 60 -10.58 -3.81 5.57
CA VAL A 60 -10.42 -2.36 5.49
C VAL A 60 -11.04 -1.72 6.72
N SER A 61 -10.24 -1.01 7.51
CA SER A 61 -10.70 -0.30 8.72
C SER A 61 -10.90 1.19 8.46
N VAL A 62 -11.91 1.76 9.14
CA VAL A 62 -12.12 3.21 9.19
C VAL A 62 -11.44 3.74 10.44
N MET A 63 -10.46 4.64 10.25
CA MET A 63 -9.70 5.22 11.36
C MET A 63 -10.24 6.58 11.76
N ARG A 64 -10.30 6.82 13.06
CA ARG A 64 -10.79 8.04 13.69
C ARG A 64 -9.75 8.62 14.64
N THR A 65 -10.02 9.79 15.19
CA THR A 65 -9.09 10.47 16.11
C THR A 65 -8.76 9.63 17.34
N GLU A 66 -9.70 8.82 17.84
CA GLU A 66 -9.50 7.91 18.97
C GLU A 66 -8.50 6.78 18.69
N ASP A 67 -8.25 6.47 17.41
CA ASP A 67 -7.28 5.44 16.99
C ASP A 67 -5.85 5.98 16.90
N ALA A 68 -5.65 7.28 17.11
CA ALA A 68 -4.36 7.92 16.99
C ALA A 68 -3.30 7.25 17.89
N GLY A 69 -2.13 6.99 17.36
CA GLY A 69 -1.03 6.26 18.03
C GLY A 69 -1.11 4.73 17.98
N TYR A 70 -2.19 4.15 17.40
CA TYR A 70 -2.35 2.69 17.30
C TYR A 70 -1.21 2.05 16.49
N GLY A 71 -0.58 1.02 17.04
CA GLY A 71 0.55 0.31 16.43
C GLY A 71 1.87 1.11 16.37
N ILE A 72 1.92 2.32 16.96
CA ILE A 72 3.12 3.18 17.05
C ILE A 72 3.49 3.42 18.51
N ILE A 73 2.67 4.16 19.27
CA ILE A 73 2.85 4.43 20.70
C ILE A 73 1.90 3.59 21.57
N ARG A 74 0.89 3.00 20.97
CA ARG A 74 -0.02 2.02 21.60
C ARG A 74 0.15 0.68 20.88
N PRO A 75 0.13 -0.48 21.58
CA PRO A 75 0.25 -1.78 20.93
C PRO A 75 -0.94 -2.06 20.01
N HIS A 76 -0.73 -2.94 19.02
CA HIS A 76 -1.83 -3.56 18.29
C HIS A 76 -2.67 -4.44 19.24
N ASP A 77 -3.96 -4.53 18.94
CA ASP A 77 -4.87 -5.52 19.51
C ASP A 77 -4.96 -6.75 18.57
N ASP A 78 -5.92 -7.64 18.83
CA ASP A 78 -6.13 -8.86 18.03
C ASP A 78 -6.94 -8.61 16.74
N TYR A 79 -7.24 -7.36 16.38
CA TYR A 79 -7.94 -7.03 15.15
C TYR A 79 -6.96 -6.77 14.01
N TYR A 80 -6.98 -7.65 13.01
CA TYR A 80 -6.09 -7.60 11.85
C TYR A 80 -6.76 -6.91 10.68
N PHE A 81 -6.03 -6.01 10.04
CA PHE A 81 -6.45 -5.31 8.81
C PHE A 81 -5.22 -4.88 8.00
N ASP A 82 -5.38 -4.84 6.70
CA ASP A 82 -4.29 -4.50 5.76
C ASP A 82 -4.59 -3.22 4.97
N ALA A 83 -5.73 -2.59 5.21
CA ALA A 83 -6.08 -1.31 4.64
C ALA A 83 -6.81 -0.42 5.64
N MET A 84 -6.64 0.88 5.49
CA MET A 84 -7.25 1.92 6.33
C MET A 84 -7.75 3.06 5.48
N ILE A 85 -8.85 3.70 5.94
CA ILE A 85 -9.36 4.95 5.38
C ILE A 85 -9.67 5.94 6.50
N THR A 86 -9.56 7.24 6.22
CA THR A 86 -9.96 8.30 7.16
C THR A 86 -10.31 9.60 6.43
N ALA A 87 -11.20 10.39 7.02
CA ALA A 87 -11.46 11.79 6.66
C ALA A 87 -10.94 12.76 7.73
N GLN A 88 -10.16 12.29 8.70
CA GLN A 88 -9.63 13.10 9.80
C GLN A 88 -8.34 13.81 9.38
N PRO A 89 -8.30 15.16 9.29
CA PRO A 89 -7.06 15.89 9.03
C PRO A 89 -6.02 15.66 10.14
N GLY A 90 -4.76 15.61 9.74
CA GLY A 90 -3.64 15.41 10.66
C GLY A 90 -3.52 14.00 11.23
N LEU A 91 -4.37 13.04 10.84
CA LEU A 91 -4.21 11.62 11.19
C LEU A 91 -3.45 10.90 10.08
N MET A 92 -2.29 10.37 10.40
CA MET A 92 -1.40 9.72 9.43
C MET A 92 -1.61 8.21 9.42
N LEU A 93 -1.97 7.68 8.27
CA LEU A 93 -2.09 6.24 8.04
C LEU A 93 -0.77 5.69 7.50
N CYS A 94 -0.31 4.55 8.05
CA CYS A 94 0.96 3.92 7.71
C CYS A 94 0.81 2.43 7.43
N VAL A 95 1.57 1.93 6.45
CA VAL A 95 1.77 0.50 6.20
C VAL A 95 3.24 0.18 5.97
N HIS A 96 3.65 -1.04 6.32
CA HIS A 96 4.98 -1.57 6.01
C HIS A 96 4.94 -2.51 4.81
N THR A 97 5.95 -2.43 3.94
CA THR A 97 6.12 -3.36 2.82
C THR A 97 7.57 -3.78 2.64
N ALA A 98 7.75 -5.00 2.14
CA ALA A 98 8.99 -5.51 1.56
C ALA A 98 8.58 -6.49 0.45
N ASP A 99 8.35 -5.98 -0.77
CA ASP A 99 7.84 -6.62 -1.98
C ASP A 99 6.32 -6.52 -2.24
N CYS A 100 5.47 -6.45 -1.20
CA CYS A 100 4.04 -6.20 -1.38
C CYS A 100 3.79 -4.79 -1.91
N VAL A 101 2.68 -4.57 -2.63
CA VAL A 101 2.30 -3.26 -3.19
C VAL A 101 1.71 -2.37 -2.11
N PRO A 102 2.35 -1.26 -1.72
CA PRO A 102 1.69 -0.23 -0.95
C PRO A 102 0.89 0.67 -1.89
N VAL A 103 -0.38 0.93 -1.57
CA VAL A 103 -1.24 1.83 -2.35
C VAL A 103 -1.73 2.94 -1.45
N VAL A 104 -1.60 4.18 -1.90
CA VAL A 104 -2.22 5.34 -1.27
C VAL A 104 -3.37 5.85 -2.14
N LEU A 105 -4.47 6.26 -1.51
CA LEU A 105 -5.67 6.76 -2.18
C LEU A 105 -6.03 8.14 -1.62
N LEU A 106 -6.45 9.03 -2.48
CA LEU A 106 -6.95 10.36 -2.14
C LEU A 106 -8.24 10.66 -2.91
N ASP A 107 -9.31 10.94 -2.20
CA ASP A 107 -10.46 11.66 -2.74
C ASP A 107 -10.31 13.15 -2.37
N PRO A 108 -9.91 14.01 -3.32
CA PRO A 108 -9.71 15.42 -3.02
C PRO A 108 -11.03 16.19 -2.82
N VAL A 109 -12.15 15.66 -3.34
CA VAL A 109 -13.48 16.28 -3.25
C VAL A 109 -14.11 16.05 -1.88
N LYS A 110 -14.09 14.79 -1.41
CA LYS A 110 -14.62 14.41 -0.09
C LYS A 110 -13.60 14.57 1.03
N ARG A 111 -12.34 14.88 0.69
CA ARG A 111 -11.23 14.96 1.62
C ARG A 111 -11.10 13.68 2.46
N VAL A 112 -10.93 12.56 1.74
CA VAL A 112 -10.73 11.23 2.33
C VAL A 112 -9.43 10.66 1.82
N VAL A 113 -8.67 10.05 2.69
CA VAL A 113 -7.46 9.28 2.32
C VAL A 113 -7.62 7.82 2.68
N GLY A 114 -6.90 6.97 1.93
CA GLY A 114 -6.76 5.56 2.21
C GLY A 114 -5.34 5.08 2.02
N ILE A 115 -5.01 3.98 2.68
CA ILE A 115 -3.75 3.28 2.48
C ILE A 115 -3.98 1.77 2.50
N VAL A 116 -3.27 1.04 1.67
CA VAL A 116 -3.42 -0.41 1.50
C VAL A 116 -2.06 -1.09 1.49
N HIS A 117 -1.93 -2.16 2.26
CA HIS A 117 -0.91 -3.18 2.09
C HIS A 117 -1.49 -4.29 1.20
N SER A 118 -1.06 -4.39 -0.05
CA SER A 118 -1.55 -5.36 -1.02
C SER A 118 -0.47 -6.39 -1.35
N GLY A 119 -0.31 -7.41 -0.50
CA GLY A 119 0.41 -8.63 -0.83
C GLY A 119 -0.42 -9.52 -1.77
N TRP A 120 0.15 -10.61 -2.32
CA TRP A 120 -0.56 -11.47 -3.26
C TRP A 120 -1.89 -12.03 -2.70
N VAL A 121 -1.97 -12.32 -1.40
CA VAL A 121 -3.21 -12.78 -0.74
C VAL A 121 -4.28 -11.67 -0.73
N GLY A 122 -3.91 -10.45 -0.34
CA GLY A 122 -4.82 -9.30 -0.34
C GLY A 122 -5.23 -8.92 -1.77
N SER A 123 -4.28 -8.97 -2.72
CA SER A 123 -4.53 -8.69 -4.14
C SER A 123 -5.47 -9.72 -4.77
N SER A 124 -5.29 -11.03 -4.48
CA SER A 124 -6.21 -12.07 -4.98
C SER A 124 -7.64 -11.87 -4.47
N LYS A 125 -7.83 -11.18 -3.35
CA LYS A 125 -9.13 -10.81 -2.77
C LYS A 125 -9.56 -9.38 -3.09
N ARG A 126 -8.83 -8.68 -3.97
CA ARG A 126 -9.11 -7.31 -4.43
C ARG A 126 -9.17 -6.28 -3.30
N ILE A 127 -8.23 -6.32 -2.35
CA ILE A 127 -8.23 -5.41 -1.19
C ILE A 127 -8.21 -3.93 -1.60
N ALA A 128 -7.52 -3.57 -2.68
CA ALA A 128 -7.48 -2.19 -3.18
C ALA A 128 -8.87 -1.72 -3.66
N GLY A 129 -9.59 -2.54 -4.42
CA GLY A 129 -10.97 -2.27 -4.81
C GLY A 129 -11.90 -2.20 -3.60
N LYS A 130 -11.77 -3.14 -2.65
CA LYS A 130 -12.56 -3.10 -1.39
C LYS A 130 -12.31 -1.81 -0.61
N THR A 131 -11.12 -1.23 -0.69
CA THR A 131 -10.81 0.06 -0.07
C THR A 131 -11.57 1.19 -0.75
N VAL A 132 -11.60 1.23 -2.09
CA VAL A 132 -12.43 2.18 -2.85
C VAL A 132 -13.89 2.04 -2.47
N LYS A 133 -14.42 0.81 -2.49
CA LYS A 133 -15.80 0.54 -2.08
C LYS A 133 -16.08 1.05 -0.67
N LYS A 134 -15.16 0.83 0.28
CA LYS A 134 -15.29 1.34 1.65
C LYS A 134 -15.32 2.87 1.70
N MET A 135 -14.52 3.58 0.88
CA MET A 135 -14.57 5.05 0.75
C MET A 135 -15.93 5.52 0.21
N VAL A 136 -16.51 4.79 -0.77
CA VAL A 136 -17.86 5.07 -1.30
C VAL A 136 -18.92 4.87 -0.22
N ASP A 137 -18.89 3.74 0.46
CA ASP A 137 -19.91 3.37 1.46
C ASP A 137 -19.91 4.34 2.65
N GLU A 138 -18.74 4.67 3.19
CA GLU A 138 -18.59 5.49 4.41
C GLU A 138 -18.66 7.01 4.14
N TYR A 139 -18.01 7.47 3.08
CA TYR A 139 -17.81 8.92 2.84
C TYR A 139 -18.51 9.44 1.58
N LYS A 140 -19.19 8.56 0.83
CA LYS A 140 -19.85 8.91 -0.44
C LYS A 140 -18.85 9.45 -1.46
N SER A 141 -17.63 8.92 -1.44
CA SER A 141 -16.62 9.18 -2.46
C SER A 141 -17.14 8.72 -3.83
N ARG A 142 -16.75 9.44 -4.86
CA ARG A 142 -17.01 9.02 -6.25
C ARG A 142 -15.72 8.38 -6.78
N PRO A 143 -15.74 7.12 -7.23
CA PRO A 143 -14.52 6.44 -7.67
C PRO A 143 -13.73 7.18 -8.74
N GLU A 144 -14.41 7.89 -9.65
CA GLU A 144 -13.79 8.68 -10.70
C GLU A 144 -12.99 9.89 -10.19
N ASP A 145 -13.26 10.36 -8.97
CA ASP A 145 -12.54 11.46 -8.33
C ASP A 145 -11.32 10.97 -7.55
N ILE A 146 -11.23 9.66 -7.27
CA ILE A 146 -10.14 9.09 -6.46
C ILE A 146 -8.86 9.02 -7.27
N ILE A 147 -7.77 9.50 -6.66
CA ILE A 147 -6.40 9.43 -7.16
C ILE A 147 -5.67 8.35 -6.36
N CYS A 148 -5.03 7.39 -7.05
CA CYS A 148 -4.30 6.29 -6.45
C CYS A 148 -2.82 6.33 -6.87
N ALA A 149 -1.92 6.02 -5.95
CA ALA A 149 -0.50 5.83 -6.28
C ALA A 149 0.05 4.58 -5.59
N MET A 150 0.78 3.78 -6.36
CA MET A 150 1.51 2.59 -5.89
C MET A 150 2.96 2.97 -5.64
N GLY A 151 3.46 2.70 -4.42
CA GLY A 151 4.87 2.85 -4.06
C GLY A 151 5.71 1.65 -4.52
N PRO A 152 6.98 1.55 -4.10
CA PRO A 152 7.87 0.46 -4.52
C PRO A 152 7.37 -0.93 -4.12
N TYR A 153 7.40 -1.88 -5.05
CA TYR A 153 7.01 -3.28 -4.85
C TYR A 153 7.82 -4.23 -5.74
N ASN A 154 7.66 -5.53 -5.60
CA ASN A 154 8.32 -6.53 -6.44
C ASN A 154 7.55 -6.74 -7.74
N HIS A 155 8.09 -6.27 -8.86
CA HIS A 155 7.46 -6.29 -10.18
C HIS A 155 7.49 -7.67 -10.83
N SER A 156 6.69 -7.84 -11.88
CA SER A 156 6.59 -9.06 -12.68
C SER A 156 7.91 -9.54 -13.29
N CYS A 157 8.93 -8.68 -13.38
CA CYS A 157 10.28 -9.09 -13.79
C CYS A 157 10.98 -10.02 -12.77
N CYS A 158 10.53 -10.03 -11.50
CA CYS A 158 11.18 -10.74 -10.40
C CYS A 158 10.22 -11.52 -9.48
N TYR A 159 8.91 -11.30 -9.64
CA TYR A 159 7.93 -11.89 -8.72
C TYR A 159 7.45 -13.25 -9.23
N GLU A 160 8.29 -14.27 -9.03
CA GLU A 160 7.99 -15.66 -9.35
C GLU A 160 7.08 -16.29 -8.28
N VAL A 161 6.01 -16.98 -8.71
CA VAL A 161 5.01 -17.64 -7.86
C VAL A 161 4.66 -19.03 -8.38
N GLY A 162 4.01 -19.85 -7.55
CA GLY A 162 3.50 -21.17 -7.91
C GLY A 162 2.11 -21.14 -8.54
N GLU A 163 1.66 -22.30 -8.99
CA GLU A 163 0.29 -22.55 -9.47
C GLU A 163 -0.75 -22.25 -8.39
N ASP A 164 -0.44 -22.56 -7.13
CA ASP A 164 -1.29 -22.29 -5.96
C ASP A 164 -1.70 -20.82 -5.83
N VAL A 165 -0.83 -19.90 -6.22
CA VAL A 165 -1.12 -18.46 -6.27
C VAL A 165 -2.07 -18.15 -7.42
N LEU A 166 -1.83 -18.72 -8.62
CA LEU A 166 -2.71 -18.54 -9.78
C LEU A 166 -4.14 -19.03 -9.46
N GLU A 167 -4.28 -20.23 -8.88
CA GLU A 167 -5.59 -20.78 -8.50
C GLU A 167 -6.34 -19.84 -7.52
N ARG A 168 -5.61 -19.23 -6.58
CA ARG A 168 -6.21 -18.27 -5.65
C ARG A 168 -6.71 -16.99 -6.36
N PHE A 169 -6.03 -16.55 -7.41
CA PHE A 169 -6.50 -15.41 -8.21
C PHE A 169 -7.75 -15.75 -9.02
N ARG A 170 -7.88 -16.97 -9.54
CA ARG A 170 -9.07 -17.46 -10.26
C ARG A 170 -10.36 -17.41 -9.42
N GLU A 171 -10.26 -17.37 -8.10
CA GLU A 171 -11.42 -17.19 -7.23
C GLU A 171 -12.10 -15.81 -7.39
N SER A 172 -11.38 -14.80 -7.88
CA SER A 172 -11.85 -13.41 -7.95
C SER A 172 -11.61 -12.74 -9.30
N PHE A 173 -10.74 -13.27 -10.13
CA PHE A 173 -10.42 -12.76 -11.46
C PHE A 173 -10.84 -13.79 -12.51
N SER A 174 -11.33 -13.32 -13.66
CA SER A 174 -11.62 -14.20 -14.80
C SER A 174 -10.35 -14.84 -15.38
N ASP A 175 -10.50 -15.91 -16.13
CA ASP A 175 -9.35 -16.55 -16.80
C ASP A 175 -8.63 -15.61 -17.78
N ILE A 176 -9.36 -14.69 -18.43
CA ILE A 176 -8.77 -13.67 -19.32
C ILE A 176 -7.89 -12.72 -18.50
N GLU A 177 -8.38 -12.23 -17.38
CA GLU A 177 -7.63 -11.36 -16.47
C GLU A 177 -6.41 -12.09 -15.91
N CYS A 178 -6.58 -13.31 -15.44
CA CYS A 178 -5.45 -14.13 -14.97
C CYS A 178 -4.40 -14.35 -16.08
N GLY A 179 -4.83 -14.54 -17.33
CA GLY A 179 -3.94 -14.65 -18.48
C GLY A 179 -3.09 -13.40 -18.76
N THR A 180 -3.57 -12.21 -18.34
CA THR A 180 -2.78 -10.97 -18.42
C THR A 180 -1.87 -10.76 -17.21
N LEU A 181 -2.28 -11.22 -16.03
CA LEU A 181 -1.56 -11.04 -14.77
C LEU A 181 -0.42 -12.06 -14.58
N PHE A 182 -0.56 -13.25 -15.12
CA PHE A 182 0.39 -14.36 -14.94
C PHE A 182 1.02 -14.76 -16.26
N LYS A 183 2.33 -14.66 -16.33
CA LYS A 183 3.10 -15.16 -17.48
C LYS A 183 3.82 -16.45 -17.09
N LYS A 184 3.47 -17.59 -17.74
CA LYS A 184 4.17 -18.85 -17.47
C LYS A 184 5.65 -18.71 -17.83
N LYS A 185 6.51 -19.18 -16.96
CA LYS A 185 7.96 -19.19 -17.18
C LYS A 185 8.33 -20.36 -18.07
N SER A 186 9.22 -20.15 -19.03
CA SER A 186 9.72 -21.23 -19.90
C SER A 186 10.36 -22.34 -19.06
N ASP A 187 10.09 -23.58 -19.42
CA ASP A 187 10.67 -24.79 -18.80
C ASP A 187 10.48 -24.89 -17.27
N SER A 188 9.39 -24.31 -16.75
CA SER A 188 9.07 -24.30 -15.34
C SER A 188 7.56 -24.35 -15.09
N GLU A 189 7.15 -24.94 -13.96
CA GLU A 189 5.76 -24.86 -13.46
C GLU A 189 5.49 -23.58 -12.67
N LYS A 190 6.34 -22.56 -12.82
CA LYS A 190 6.21 -21.27 -12.15
C LYS A 190 5.70 -20.18 -13.08
N TYR A 191 5.18 -19.13 -12.49
CA TYR A 191 4.64 -17.97 -13.17
C TYR A 191 5.30 -16.69 -12.67
N MET A 192 5.42 -15.71 -13.55
CA MET A 192 5.76 -14.33 -13.18
C MET A 192 4.44 -13.59 -13.00
N LEU A 193 4.18 -13.12 -11.77
CA LEU A 193 2.96 -12.40 -11.40
C LEU A 193 3.16 -10.89 -11.52
N ASP A 194 2.27 -10.22 -12.24
CA ASP A 194 2.15 -8.77 -12.27
C ASP A 194 1.18 -8.28 -11.19
N LEU A 195 1.72 -8.06 -9.99
CA LEU A 195 0.93 -7.68 -8.83
C LEU A 195 0.41 -6.23 -8.93
N GLY A 196 1.18 -5.33 -9.54
CA GLY A 196 0.75 -3.95 -9.79
C GLY A 196 -0.43 -3.88 -10.75
N SER A 197 -0.41 -4.66 -11.84
CA SER A 197 -1.55 -4.77 -12.75
C SER A 197 -2.78 -5.35 -12.07
N ALA A 198 -2.64 -6.33 -11.17
CA ALA A 198 -3.76 -6.87 -10.39
C ALA A 198 -4.39 -5.82 -9.48
N VAL A 199 -3.57 -5.00 -8.81
CA VAL A 199 -4.04 -3.86 -8.01
C VAL A 199 -4.76 -2.84 -8.90
N SER A 200 -4.14 -2.45 -10.01
CA SER A 200 -4.73 -1.47 -10.95
C SER A 200 -6.07 -1.94 -11.49
N LEU A 201 -6.18 -3.21 -11.91
CA LEU A 201 -7.42 -3.81 -12.39
C LEU A 201 -8.51 -3.80 -11.31
N SER A 202 -8.14 -4.16 -10.07
CA SER A 202 -9.05 -4.12 -8.91
C SER A 202 -9.61 -2.72 -8.64
N LEU A 203 -8.79 -1.67 -8.77
CA LEU A 203 -9.21 -0.27 -8.64
C LEU A 203 -10.16 0.15 -9.77
N GLN A 204 -9.82 -0.21 -11.02
CA GLN A 204 -10.62 0.12 -12.20
C GLN A 204 -12.01 -0.54 -12.17
N GLN A 205 -12.10 -1.77 -11.69
CA GLN A 205 -13.38 -2.48 -11.55
C GLN A 205 -14.33 -1.81 -10.55
N GLU A 206 -13.81 -1.05 -9.60
CA GLU A 206 -14.61 -0.22 -8.69
C GLU A 206 -14.86 1.19 -9.25
N GLY A 207 -14.46 1.48 -10.50
CA GLY A 207 -14.74 2.71 -11.20
C GLY A 207 -13.68 3.80 -11.09
N VAL A 208 -12.50 3.52 -10.52
CA VAL A 208 -11.38 4.48 -10.53
C VAL A 208 -10.92 4.69 -11.98
N ASN A 209 -10.80 5.97 -12.37
CA ASN A 209 -10.32 6.30 -13.70
C ASN A 209 -8.87 5.81 -13.89
N PRO A 210 -8.54 5.05 -14.95
CA PRO A 210 -7.16 4.58 -15.18
C PRO A 210 -6.12 5.71 -15.22
N ARG A 211 -6.52 6.93 -15.63
CA ARG A 211 -5.63 8.11 -15.64
C ARG A 211 -5.29 8.64 -14.25
N ASN A 212 -6.03 8.20 -13.24
CA ASN A 212 -5.81 8.55 -11.83
C ASN A 212 -5.05 7.46 -11.06
N ILE A 213 -4.59 6.40 -11.73
CA ILE A 213 -3.80 5.33 -11.12
C ILE A 213 -2.35 5.49 -11.56
N TYR A 214 -1.47 5.77 -10.61
CA TYR A 214 -0.05 6.01 -10.84
C TYR A 214 0.79 4.89 -10.22
N ASP A 215 1.88 4.54 -10.89
CA ASP A 215 2.88 3.60 -10.39
C ASP A 215 4.23 4.33 -10.37
N GLU A 216 4.94 4.28 -9.24
CA GLU A 216 6.30 4.85 -9.11
C GLU A 216 7.34 4.08 -9.94
N GLY A 217 6.99 2.91 -10.49
CA GLY A 217 7.82 2.12 -11.38
C GLY A 217 9.08 1.53 -10.74
N CYS A 218 9.11 1.40 -9.42
CA CYS A 218 10.29 0.98 -8.67
C CYS A 218 10.18 -0.47 -8.20
N CYS A 219 10.92 -1.38 -8.86
CA CYS A 219 11.02 -2.77 -8.41
C CYS A 219 11.95 -2.90 -7.19
N THR A 220 11.41 -3.38 -6.07
CA THR A 220 12.17 -3.57 -4.81
C THR A 220 13.29 -4.59 -4.95
N TYR A 221 13.12 -5.62 -5.79
CA TYR A 221 14.14 -6.65 -6.01
C TYR A 221 15.38 -6.08 -6.70
N HIS A 222 15.20 -5.26 -7.75
CA HIS A 222 16.31 -4.67 -8.51
C HIS A 222 16.93 -3.45 -7.84
N THR A 223 16.13 -2.68 -7.11
CA THR A 223 16.60 -1.42 -6.51
C THR A 223 17.10 -1.67 -5.09
N SER A 224 18.42 -1.73 -4.92
CA SER A 224 19.08 -2.08 -3.65
C SER A 224 18.80 -1.12 -2.49
N THR A 225 18.35 0.10 -2.76
CA THR A 225 17.94 1.07 -1.75
C THR A 225 16.57 0.76 -1.13
N PHE A 226 15.81 -0.17 -1.70
CA PHE A 226 14.56 -0.64 -1.12
C PHE A 226 14.72 -2.01 -0.46
N SER A 227 13.96 -2.24 0.60
CA SER A 227 13.86 -3.56 1.22
C SER A 227 13.12 -4.52 0.30
N SER A 228 13.64 -5.74 0.18
CA SER A 228 13.00 -6.83 -0.53
C SER A 228 13.21 -8.12 0.26
N TRP A 229 12.11 -8.70 0.72
CA TRP A 229 12.14 -10.01 1.36
C TRP A 229 12.55 -11.11 0.38
N ARG A 230 12.08 -11.04 -0.86
CA ARG A 230 12.43 -11.98 -1.93
C ARG A 230 13.93 -12.01 -2.19
N ARG A 231 14.60 -10.86 -2.11
CA ARG A 231 16.05 -10.75 -2.34
C ARG A 231 16.87 -11.20 -1.13
N THR A 232 16.45 -10.87 0.10
CA THR A 232 17.31 -10.98 1.29
C THR A 232 16.82 -11.97 2.35
N GLY A 233 15.52 -12.32 2.36
CA GLY A 233 14.88 -13.07 3.44
C GLY A 233 14.75 -12.29 4.76
N ASP A 234 15.15 -11.01 4.78
CA ASP A 234 15.12 -10.17 5.98
C ASP A 234 13.73 -9.53 6.15
N LYS A 235 13.03 -9.94 7.22
CA LYS A 235 11.69 -9.41 7.57
C LYS A 235 11.75 -8.14 8.41
N LYS A 236 12.90 -7.76 8.93
CA LYS A 236 13.05 -6.61 9.84
C LYS A 236 13.20 -5.29 9.11
N LYS A 237 13.75 -5.33 7.89
CA LYS A 237 13.89 -4.14 7.05
C LYS A 237 12.65 -4.00 6.18
N GLN A 238 11.93 -2.91 6.36
CA GLN A 238 10.70 -2.64 5.64
C GLN A 238 10.65 -1.19 5.16
N ILE A 239 9.97 -0.98 4.04
CA ILE A 239 9.61 0.34 3.53
C ILE A 239 8.36 0.77 4.30
N LEU A 240 8.38 1.94 4.91
CA LEU A 240 7.19 2.57 5.46
C LEU A 240 6.56 3.46 4.38
N THR A 241 5.30 3.23 4.08
CA THR A 241 4.47 4.11 3.24
C THR A 241 3.43 4.79 4.10
N TYR A 242 3.16 6.08 3.86
CA TYR A 242 2.27 6.89 4.67
C TYR A 242 1.46 7.89 3.85
N ILE A 243 0.29 8.27 4.37
CA ILE A 243 -0.56 9.34 3.85
C ILE A 243 -1.32 10.03 4.99
N MET A 244 -1.45 11.35 4.91
CA MET A 244 -2.15 12.20 5.89
C MET A 244 -2.86 13.35 5.16
N LEU A 245 -4.12 13.64 5.48
CA LEU A 245 -4.80 14.88 5.09
C LEU A 245 -4.20 16.08 5.81
N GLN A 246 -4.02 17.17 5.07
CA GLN A 246 -3.64 18.48 5.64
C GLN A 246 -4.85 19.31 6.05
#